data_0ce0225378a92faddd3ed7b0ea70dba4
#
_entry.id   0ce0225378a92faddd3ed7b0ea70dba4
#
_cell.length_a   1.000
_cell.length_b   1.000
_cell.length_c   1.000
_cell.angle_alpha   90.00
_cell.angle_beta   90.00
_cell.angle_gamma   90.00
#
_symmetry.space_group_name_H-M   'P 1'
#
loop_
_entity.id
_entity.type
_entity.pdbx_description
1 polymer ?
#
loop_
_entity_poly.entity_id
_entity_poly.type
_entity_poly.pdbx_seq_one_letter_code
_entity_poly.pdbx_strand_id
1 'polypeptide(L)'
;GGESTTMRIASQSESLLDEIFNWLSQFPNKPVLGTCAGAILLAIPGENREPFIDVEVSRNAWGRQRFSFEAPVKVSLETPEKSHESTYEVSRDKFNHKPLPIHNQAPITKDDFPGVFIRAPRFIEDSIKCQKIATFNEETVGVLQGNKLALSFHPELTNDRRFHRWLIAQIINNSS
;
A
#
# COMPACT_ATOMS: atom_id res chain seq x y z
N GLY A 1 -0.15 -2.53 -7.60
CA GLY A 1 -0.82 -1.28 -7.96
C GLY A 1 -1.54 -1.38 -9.28
N GLY A 2 -2.13 -0.31 -9.73
CA GLY A 2 -2.92 -0.24 -10.95
C GLY A 2 -4.35 0.24 -10.66
N GLU A 3 -5.26 0.03 -11.60
CA GLU A 3 -6.67 0.39 -11.46
C GLU A 3 -7.46 -0.86 -11.05
N SER A 4 -8.17 -0.79 -9.91
CA SER A 4 -8.82 -1.97 -9.30
C SER A 4 -9.90 -2.59 -10.18
N THR A 5 -10.63 -1.78 -10.95
CA THR A 5 -11.65 -2.28 -11.89
C THR A 5 -10.99 -3.04 -13.04
N THR A 6 -9.92 -2.49 -13.61
CA THR A 6 -9.14 -3.13 -14.66
C THR A 6 -8.51 -4.45 -14.17
N MET A 7 -7.99 -4.47 -12.94
CA MET A 7 -7.47 -5.70 -12.33
C MET A 7 -8.55 -6.78 -12.19
N ARG A 8 -9.77 -6.39 -11.77
CA ARG A 8 -10.91 -7.34 -11.68
C ARG A 8 -11.30 -7.88 -13.05
N ILE A 9 -11.44 -7.02 -14.04
CA ILE A 9 -11.80 -7.43 -15.41
C ILE A 9 -10.72 -8.35 -16.00
N ALA A 10 -9.45 -7.95 -15.91
CA ALA A 10 -8.33 -8.73 -16.44
C ALA A 10 -8.18 -10.10 -15.77
N SER A 11 -8.56 -10.23 -14.50
CA SER A 11 -8.48 -11.49 -13.76
C SER A 11 -9.66 -12.43 -13.99
N GLN A 12 -10.77 -11.95 -14.58
CA GLN A 12 -11.99 -12.77 -14.75
C GLN A 12 -11.77 -14.02 -15.60
N SER A 13 -10.95 -13.91 -16.65
CA SER A 13 -10.70 -15.04 -17.56
C SER A 13 -9.92 -16.18 -16.91
N GLU A 14 -9.10 -15.88 -15.91
CA GLU A 14 -8.22 -16.85 -15.23
C GLU A 14 -8.57 -17.04 -13.74
N SER A 15 -9.61 -16.37 -13.26
CA SER A 15 -10.03 -16.39 -11.84
C SER A 15 -8.91 -16.05 -10.84
N LEU A 16 -7.87 -15.36 -11.30
CA LEU A 16 -6.63 -15.12 -10.53
C LEU A 16 -6.88 -14.41 -9.19
N LEU A 17 -7.74 -13.39 -9.16
CA LEU A 17 -8.06 -12.69 -7.92
C LEU A 17 -8.84 -13.58 -6.97
N ASP A 18 -9.74 -14.42 -7.48
CA ASP A 18 -10.49 -15.38 -6.64
C ASP A 18 -9.56 -16.40 -6.03
N GLU A 19 -8.60 -16.91 -6.77
CA GLU A 19 -7.59 -17.84 -6.25
C GLU A 19 -6.72 -17.18 -5.18
N ILE A 20 -6.27 -15.94 -5.39
CA ILE A 20 -5.52 -15.17 -4.38
C ILE A 20 -6.36 -14.96 -3.12
N PHE A 21 -7.62 -14.56 -3.24
CA PHE A 21 -8.48 -14.32 -2.08
C PHE A 21 -8.82 -15.62 -1.35
N ASN A 22 -9.05 -16.72 -2.07
CA ASN A 22 -9.25 -18.03 -1.46
C ASN A 22 -8.00 -18.46 -0.69
N TRP A 23 -6.82 -18.29 -1.27
CA TRP A 23 -5.56 -18.57 -0.61
C TRP A 23 -5.36 -17.71 0.64
N LEU A 24 -5.65 -16.41 0.58
CA LEU A 24 -5.57 -15.53 1.75
C LEU A 24 -6.54 -15.90 2.85
N SER A 25 -7.73 -16.41 2.50
CA SER A 25 -8.72 -16.89 3.47
C SER A 25 -8.28 -18.22 4.11
N GLN A 26 -7.63 -19.10 3.36
CA GLN A 26 -7.07 -20.36 3.89
C GLN A 26 -5.84 -20.12 4.78
N PHE A 27 -5.07 -19.09 4.48
CA PHE A 27 -3.83 -18.78 5.19
C PHE A 27 -3.89 -17.36 5.78
N PRO A 28 -4.72 -17.12 6.81
CA PRO A 28 -4.98 -15.78 7.33
C PRO A 28 -3.75 -15.10 7.92
N ASN A 29 -2.73 -15.86 8.33
CA ASN A 29 -1.48 -15.34 8.90
C ASN A 29 -0.44 -14.95 7.84
N LYS A 30 -0.67 -15.22 6.55
CA LYS A 30 0.27 -14.83 5.51
C LYS A 30 0.29 -13.30 5.34
N PRO A 31 1.46 -12.68 5.32
CA PRO A 31 1.57 -11.24 5.17
C PRO A 31 1.24 -10.79 3.75
N VAL A 32 0.58 -9.64 3.66
CA VAL A 32 0.21 -9.03 2.40
C VAL A 32 0.46 -7.52 2.47
N LEU A 33 0.95 -6.97 1.39
CA LEU A 33 1.06 -5.54 1.15
C LEU A 33 0.20 -5.16 -0.06
N GLY A 34 -0.91 -4.47 0.18
CA GLY A 34 -1.77 -3.88 -0.84
C GLY A 34 -1.46 -2.41 -1.05
N THR A 35 -1.08 -2.01 -2.26
CA THR A 35 -0.78 -0.60 -2.60
C THR A 35 -1.82 -0.06 -3.59
N CYS A 36 -2.32 1.13 -3.37
CA CYS A 36 -3.30 1.80 -4.23
C CYS A 36 -4.51 0.90 -4.55
N ALA A 37 -4.60 0.35 -5.76
CA ALA A 37 -5.64 -0.62 -6.14
C ALA A 37 -5.62 -1.88 -5.26
N GLY A 38 -4.46 -2.33 -4.81
CA GLY A 38 -4.33 -3.44 -3.88
C GLY A 38 -4.98 -3.16 -2.53
N ALA A 39 -4.89 -1.92 -2.02
CA ALA A 39 -5.59 -1.51 -0.81
C ALA A 39 -7.12 -1.61 -0.98
N ILE A 40 -7.63 -1.17 -2.14
CA ILE A 40 -9.06 -1.31 -2.47
C ILE A 40 -9.48 -2.79 -2.49
N LEU A 41 -8.66 -3.65 -3.09
CA LEU A 41 -8.95 -5.08 -3.19
C LEU A 41 -8.94 -5.79 -1.83
N LEU A 42 -8.09 -5.36 -0.89
CA LEU A 42 -8.07 -5.90 0.47
C LEU A 42 -9.28 -5.44 1.30
N ALA A 43 -9.73 -4.19 1.12
CA ALA A 43 -10.90 -3.65 1.79
C ALA A 43 -12.23 -4.13 1.16
N ILE A 44 -12.24 -4.34 -0.16
CA ILE A 44 -13.43 -4.75 -0.92
C ILE A 44 -13.03 -5.91 -1.84
N PRO A 45 -12.87 -7.14 -1.33
CA PRO A 45 -12.42 -8.28 -2.14
C PRO A 45 -13.43 -8.74 -3.19
N GLY A 46 -14.72 -8.45 -2.99
CA GLY A 46 -15.79 -8.81 -3.92
C GLY A 46 -17.06 -9.18 -3.19
N GLU A 47 -18.09 -9.52 -3.95
CA GLU A 47 -19.37 -10.00 -3.40
C GLU A 47 -19.16 -11.31 -2.64
N ASN A 48 -19.86 -11.46 -1.52
CA ASN A 48 -19.83 -12.66 -0.65
C ASN A 48 -18.45 -12.97 -0.03
N ARG A 49 -17.56 -11.97 0.10
CA ARG A 49 -16.28 -12.10 0.79
C ARG A 49 -16.14 -11.07 1.89
N GLU A 50 -15.71 -11.52 3.06
CA GLU A 50 -15.35 -10.61 4.14
C GLU A 50 -14.10 -9.80 3.76
N PRO A 51 -14.04 -8.52 4.16
CA PRO A 51 -12.85 -7.70 3.99
C PRO A 51 -11.63 -8.31 4.68
N PHE A 52 -10.46 -8.24 4.04
CA PHE A 52 -9.19 -8.58 4.67
C PHE A 52 -8.68 -7.47 5.58
N ILE A 53 -9.18 -6.25 5.38
CA ILE A 53 -8.92 -5.07 6.20
C ILE A 53 -10.25 -4.33 6.39
N ASP A 54 -10.64 -4.11 7.64
CA ASP A 54 -11.92 -3.49 8.01
C ASP A 54 -11.81 -1.96 7.96
N VAL A 55 -12.00 -1.44 6.76
CA VAL A 55 -12.01 -0.01 6.44
C VAL A 55 -12.82 0.24 5.18
N GLU A 56 -13.61 1.31 5.17
CA GLU A 56 -14.26 1.77 3.95
C GLU A 56 -13.30 2.59 3.09
N VAL A 57 -13.40 2.41 1.78
CA VAL A 57 -12.52 3.07 0.81
C VAL A 57 -13.32 3.85 -0.22
N SER A 58 -13.04 5.14 -0.32
CA SER A 58 -13.52 5.98 -1.40
C SER A 58 -12.52 5.97 -2.57
N ARG A 59 -13.00 5.58 -3.75
CA ARG A 59 -12.21 5.60 -4.98
C ARG A 59 -12.14 7.02 -5.53
N ASN A 60 -11.00 7.42 -6.05
CA ASN A 60 -10.80 8.73 -6.69
C ASN A 60 -11.15 9.95 -5.80
N ALA A 61 -11.01 9.81 -4.49
CA ALA A 61 -11.52 10.79 -3.52
C ALA A 61 -10.57 11.94 -3.20
N TRP A 62 -9.36 11.98 -3.76
CA TRP A 62 -8.45 13.13 -3.64
C TRP A 62 -8.86 14.31 -4.54
N GLY A 63 -10.17 14.50 -4.71
CA GLY A 63 -10.76 15.58 -5.47
C GLY A 63 -10.56 15.45 -6.99
N ARG A 64 -10.81 16.56 -7.72
CA ARG A 64 -10.53 16.65 -9.16
C ARG A 64 -9.02 16.67 -9.48
N GLN A 65 -8.16 16.28 -8.56
CA GLN A 65 -6.73 16.16 -8.81
C GLN A 65 -6.49 15.00 -9.77
N ARG A 66 -6.54 15.31 -11.05
CA ARG A 66 -6.08 14.44 -12.14
C ARG A 66 -4.56 14.22 -12.10
N PHE A 67 -3.89 14.75 -11.10
CA PHE A 67 -2.45 14.83 -11.02
C PHE A 67 -1.94 13.93 -9.91
N SER A 68 -0.97 13.13 -10.26
CA SER A 68 -0.12 12.43 -9.30
C SER A 68 0.72 13.46 -8.53
N PHE A 69 0.98 13.20 -7.24
CA PHE A 69 1.80 14.07 -6.41
C PHE A 69 2.69 13.25 -5.47
N GLU A 70 3.77 13.86 -5.03
CA GLU A 70 4.61 13.34 -3.96
C GLU A 70 4.35 14.14 -2.68
N ALA A 71 4.37 13.45 -1.54
CA ALA A 71 4.09 14.07 -0.26
C ALA A 71 4.87 13.41 0.88
N PRO A 72 5.23 14.19 1.93
CA PRO A 72 5.78 13.62 3.15
C PRO A 72 4.70 12.84 3.90
N VAL A 73 4.91 11.55 4.09
CA VAL A 73 4.04 10.67 4.85
C VAL A 73 4.70 10.33 6.17
N LYS A 74 4.02 10.62 7.28
CA LYS A 74 4.46 10.19 8.62
C LYS A 74 4.10 8.72 8.79
N VAL A 75 5.10 7.91 9.20
CA VAL A 75 4.94 6.45 9.33
C VAL A 75 5.24 6.04 10.76
N SER A 76 4.29 5.33 11.38
CA SER A 76 4.40 4.76 12.73
C SER A 76 4.51 3.22 12.72
N LEU A 77 4.85 2.64 11.55
CA LEU A 77 5.04 1.21 11.42
C LEU A 77 6.41 0.80 11.99
N GLU A 78 6.42 -0.14 12.91
CA GLU A 78 7.66 -0.77 13.35
C GLU A 78 8.26 -1.59 12.21
N THR A 79 9.41 -1.15 11.71
CA THR A 79 10.18 -1.87 10.70
C THR A 79 11.45 -2.41 11.34
N PRO A 80 11.89 -3.62 10.99
CA PRO A 80 13.18 -4.11 11.46
C PRO A 80 14.28 -3.10 11.09
N GLU A 81 15.11 -2.77 12.06
CA GLU A 81 16.32 -1.99 11.79
C GLU A 81 17.15 -2.71 10.71
N LYS A 82 18.00 -1.97 10.02
CA LYS A 82 18.79 -2.36 8.83
C LYS A 82 19.72 -3.59 9.00
N SER A 83 19.35 -4.59 9.79
CA SER A 83 20.20 -5.73 10.13
C SER A 83 20.48 -6.70 8.98
N HIS A 84 19.88 -6.54 7.82
CA HIS A 84 20.23 -7.27 6.62
C HIS A 84 20.37 -6.31 5.44
N GLU A 85 21.55 -5.73 5.28
CA GLU A 85 22.01 -5.27 3.98
C GLU A 85 22.09 -6.49 3.06
N SER A 86 20.96 -6.85 2.51
CA SER A 86 20.93 -7.71 1.35
C SER A 86 21.55 -6.90 0.21
N THR A 87 22.72 -7.31 -0.22
CA THR A 87 23.47 -6.78 -1.36
C THR A 87 22.78 -7.05 -2.70
N TYR A 88 21.47 -6.92 -2.76
CA TYR A 88 20.77 -6.79 -4.03
C TYR A 88 20.90 -5.34 -4.49
N GLU A 89 21.98 -5.06 -5.21
CA GLU A 89 22.05 -3.91 -6.10
C GLU A 89 20.95 -4.08 -7.14
N VAL A 90 19.80 -3.48 -6.84
CA VAL A 90 18.81 -3.24 -7.88
C VAL A 90 19.45 -2.25 -8.83
N SER A 91 19.79 -2.70 -10.02
CA SER A 91 20.32 -1.90 -11.12
C SER A 91 19.49 -0.63 -11.26
N ARG A 92 20.07 0.51 -10.86
CA ARG A 92 19.45 1.85 -10.82
C ARG A 92 19.11 2.40 -12.21
N ASP A 93 19.49 1.71 -13.28
CA ASP A 93 19.57 2.31 -14.64
C ASP A 93 18.35 2.10 -15.52
N LYS A 94 17.28 1.47 -15.05
CA LYS A 94 16.13 1.16 -15.93
C LYS A 94 14.87 1.99 -15.73
N PHE A 95 14.79 2.84 -14.72
CA PHE A 95 13.61 3.68 -14.50
C PHE A 95 14.02 5.16 -14.44
N ASN A 96 14.15 5.75 -15.61
CA ASN A 96 14.36 7.19 -15.77
C ASN A 96 13.02 7.92 -15.50
N HIS A 97 12.51 7.82 -14.28
CA HIS A 97 11.31 8.55 -13.87
C HIS A 97 11.70 9.99 -13.56
N LYS A 98 11.15 10.92 -14.34
CA LYS A 98 11.12 12.32 -13.93
C LYS A 98 10.39 12.38 -12.59
N PRO A 99 10.92 13.07 -11.57
CA PRO A 99 10.19 13.26 -10.33
C PRO A 99 8.84 13.90 -10.64
N LEU A 100 7.78 13.35 -10.03
CA LEU A 100 6.46 13.93 -10.12
C LEU A 100 6.47 15.32 -9.48
N PRO A 101 5.73 16.30 -10.02
CA PRO A 101 5.73 17.64 -9.46
C PRO A 101 5.21 17.61 -8.02
N ILE A 102 5.99 18.18 -7.12
CA ILE A 102 5.57 18.39 -5.73
C ILE A 102 4.68 19.63 -5.72
N HIS A 103 3.39 19.43 -5.44
CA HIS A 103 2.46 20.56 -5.29
C HIS A 103 2.51 21.12 -3.88
N ASN A 104 3.10 22.32 -3.72
CA ASN A 104 3.02 23.21 -2.55
C ASN A 104 3.04 22.52 -1.18
N GLN A 105 3.98 21.61 -0.96
CA GLN A 105 4.04 20.85 0.28
C GLN A 105 5.32 21.16 1.05
N ALA A 106 5.25 20.92 2.36
CA ALA A 106 6.44 20.97 3.19
C ALA A 106 7.53 20.03 2.63
N PRO A 107 8.81 20.41 2.72
CA PRO A 107 9.89 19.55 2.27
C PRO A 107 9.83 18.20 3.01
N ILE A 108 10.05 17.11 2.27
CA ILE A 108 10.12 15.77 2.84
C ILE A 108 11.37 15.69 3.71
N THR A 109 11.18 15.42 5.00
CA THR A 109 12.29 15.28 5.95
C THR A 109 12.88 13.87 5.88
N LYS A 110 14.03 13.65 6.53
CA LYS A 110 14.68 12.33 6.55
C LYS A 110 13.81 11.25 7.24
N ASP A 111 12.95 11.66 8.17
CA ASP A 111 12.09 10.74 8.94
C ASP A 111 10.76 10.43 8.23
N ASP A 112 10.38 11.27 7.27
CA ASP A 112 9.17 11.07 6.48
C ASP A 112 9.40 10.01 5.40
N PHE A 113 8.30 9.37 4.99
CA PHE A 113 8.30 8.53 3.80
C PHE A 113 7.91 9.36 2.58
N PRO A 114 8.64 9.31 1.46
CA PRO A 114 8.28 10.01 0.23
C PRO A 114 7.09 9.31 -0.47
N GLY A 115 5.87 9.61 -0.04
CA GLY A 115 4.66 8.99 -0.57
C GLY A 115 4.35 9.45 -1.99
N VAL A 116 4.23 8.52 -2.93
CA VAL A 116 3.82 8.78 -4.32
C VAL A 116 2.37 8.42 -4.49
N PHE A 117 1.52 9.41 -4.75
CA PHE A 117 0.08 9.26 -4.89
C PHE A 117 -0.32 9.39 -6.36
N ILE A 118 -0.92 8.33 -6.93
CA ILE A 118 -1.39 8.28 -8.32
C ILE A 118 -2.85 7.84 -8.30
N ARG A 119 -3.78 8.76 -8.51
CA ARG A 119 -5.24 8.49 -8.41
C ARG A 119 -5.58 7.66 -7.17
N ALA A 120 -4.95 8.03 -6.06
CA ALA A 120 -4.97 7.25 -4.85
C ALA A 120 -6.39 7.11 -4.26
N PRO A 121 -6.75 5.97 -3.67
CA PRO A 121 -7.95 5.84 -2.87
C PRO A 121 -7.80 6.60 -1.55
N ARG A 122 -8.91 6.89 -0.89
CA ARG A 122 -8.94 7.50 0.43
C ARG A 122 -9.63 6.55 1.40
N PHE A 123 -9.04 6.31 2.55
CA PHE A 123 -9.71 5.60 3.64
C PHE A 123 -10.70 6.55 4.32
N ILE A 124 -11.88 6.06 4.64
CA ILE A 124 -12.91 6.84 5.35
C ILE A 124 -12.57 6.79 6.84
N GLU A 125 -12.13 7.91 7.41
CA GLU A 125 -11.56 7.99 8.76
C GLU A 125 -12.44 7.35 9.85
N ASP A 126 -13.74 7.62 9.83
CA ASP A 126 -14.69 7.12 10.83
C ASP A 126 -14.97 5.60 10.69
N SER A 127 -14.59 5.00 9.56
CA SER A 127 -14.77 3.58 9.29
C SER A 127 -13.58 2.72 9.69
N ILE A 128 -12.42 3.34 10.02
CA ILE A 128 -11.18 2.60 10.28
C ILE A 128 -11.25 1.88 11.61
N LYS A 129 -11.33 0.55 11.58
CA LYS A 129 -11.33 -0.32 12.76
C LYS A 129 -10.01 -1.06 12.98
N CYS A 130 -9.00 -0.74 12.19
CA CYS A 130 -7.67 -1.32 12.25
C CYS A 130 -6.61 -0.28 12.63
N GLN A 131 -5.36 -0.70 12.79
CA GLN A 131 -4.28 0.19 13.20
C GLN A 131 -3.94 1.18 12.09
N LYS A 132 -3.95 2.47 12.39
CA LYS A 132 -3.44 3.53 11.51
C LYS A 132 -1.92 3.58 11.61
N ILE A 133 -1.22 3.42 10.51
CA ILE A 133 0.26 3.32 10.49
C ILE A 133 0.94 4.35 9.60
N ALA A 134 0.19 5.05 8.79
CA ALA A 134 0.73 6.12 7.95
C ALA A 134 -0.29 7.24 7.78
N THR A 135 0.17 8.49 7.89
CA THR A 135 -0.68 9.68 7.77
C THR A 135 -0.05 10.74 6.87
N PHE A 136 -0.91 11.47 6.17
CA PHE A 136 -0.57 12.63 5.38
C PHE A 136 -1.62 13.73 5.63
N ASN A 137 -1.18 14.93 6.07
CA ASN A 137 -2.07 16.03 6.46
C ASN A 137 -3.19 15.59 7.40
N GLU A 138 -2.85 14.83 8.44
CA GLU A 138 -3.77 14.27 9.43
C GLU A 138 -4.71 13.18 8.91
N GLU A 139 -4.75 12.93 7.61
CA GLU A 139 -5.53 11.85 7.01
C GLU A 139 -4.75 10.53 7.03
N THR A 140 -5.45 9.45 7.30
CA THR A 140 -4.87 8.11 7.24
C THR A 140 -4.67 7.66 5.79
N VAL A 141 -3.42 7.34 5.46
CA VAL A 141 -3.02 6.85 4.13
C VAL A 141 -2.40 5.46 4.17
N GLY A 142 -2.33 4.85 5.36
CA GLY A 142 -1.87 3.48 5.55
C GLY A 142 -2.48 2.86 6.80
N VAL A 143 -2.96 1.63 6.67
CA VAL A 143 -3.61 0.85 7.74
C VAL A 143 -3.06 -0.58 7.80
N LEU A 144 -3.04 -1.15 8.99
CA LEU A 144 -2.56 -2.50 9.27
C LEU A 144 -3.60 -3.28 10.07
N GLN A 145 -3.97 -4.47 9.59
CA GLN A 145 -4.80 -5.43 10.33
C GLN A 145 -4.13 -6.80 10.33
N GLY A 146 -3.65 -7.21 11.51
CA GLY A 146 -2.82 -8.40 11.61
C GLY A 146 -1.61 -8.31 10.68
N ASN A 147 -1.48 -9.23 9.74
CA ASN A 147 -0.40 -9.24 8.74
C ASN A 147 -0.81 -8.65 7.37
N LYS A 148 -1.91 -7.89 7.32
CA LYS A 148 -2.39 -7.25 6.09
C LYS A 148 -2.14 -5.75 6.18
N LEU A 149 -1.27 -5.23 5.32
CA LEU A 149 -0.92 -3.83 5.22
C LEU A 149 -1.53 -3.24 3.95
N ALA A 150 -2.31 -2.17 4.09
CA ALA A 150 -2.87 -1.43 2.97
C ALA A 150 -2.37 0.01 2.96
N LEU A 151 -1.87 0.45 1.81
CA LEU A 151 -1.37 1.80 1.57
C LEU A 151 -2.13 2.43 0.41
N SER A 152 -2.57 3.68 0.56
CA SER A 152 -3.23 4.40 -0.53
C SER A 152 -2.25 4.89 -1.60
N PHE A 153 -0.97 4.93 -1.31
CA PHE A 153 0.12 5.40 -2.18
C PHE A 153 0.97 4.24 -2.73
N HIS A 154 1.99 4.58 -3.52
CA HIS A 154 2.87 3.66 -4.24
C HIS A 154 4.30 3.63 -3.64
N PRO A 155 4.57 2.81 -2.60
CA PRO A 155 5.90 2.72 -2.01
C PRO A 155 6.94 2.12 -2.96
N GLU A 156 6.51 1.34 -3.94
CA GLU A 156 7.37 0.73 -4.96
C GLU A 156 8.04 1.75 -5.88
N LEU A 157 7.50 2.97 -5.97
CA LEU A 157 8.04 4.04 -6.81
C LEU A 157 9.10 4.89 -6.12
N THR A 158 9.46 4.58 -4.88
CA THR A 158 10.47 5.31 -4.10
C THR A 158 11.69 4.46 -3.82
N ASN A 159 12.79 5.09 -3.40
CA ASN A 159 13.99 4.37 -2.97
C ASN A 159 13.89 3.87 -1.51
N ASP A 160 12.91 4.35 -0.75
CA ASP A 160 12.67 3.87 0.61
C ASP A 160 11.96 2.52 0.58
N ARG A 161 12.60 1.50 1.13
CA ARG A 161 12.12 0.12 1.13
C ARG A 161 11.50 -0.32 2.46
N ARG A 162 11.16 0.61 3.38
CA ARG A 162 10.65 0.25 4.73
C ARG A 162 9.44 -0.67 4.69
N PHE A 163 8.46 -0.46 3.82
CA PHE A 163 7.28 -1.32 3.69
C PHE A 163 7.60 -2.69 3.09
N HIS A 164 8.52 -2.75 2.13
CA HIS A 164 8.97 -4.02 1.55
C HIS A 164 9.79 -4.82 2.57
N ARG A 165 10.64 -4.15 3.36
CA ARG A 165 11.37 -4.81 4.46
C ARG A 165 10.42 -5.33 5.53
N TRP A 166 9.39 -4.57 5.88
CA TRP A 166 8.35 -5.03 6.78
C TRP A 166 7.72 -6.34 6.26
N LEU A 167 7.29 -6.36 5.00
CA LEU A 167 6.69 -7.56 4.39
C LEU A 167 7.61 -8.78 4.46
N ILE A 168 8.88 -8.61 4.10
CA ILE A 168 9.88 -9.68 4.15
C ILE A 168 10.07 -10.18 5.59
N ALA A 169 10.18 -9.27 6.56
CA ALA A 169 10.32 -9.62 7.96
C ALA A 169 9.11 -10.42 8.49
N GLN A 170 7.88 -10.03 8.10
CA GLN A 170 6.69 -10.79 8.46
C GLN A 170 6.70 -12.20 7.84
N ILE A 171 7.21 -12.38 6.62
CA ILE A 171 7.33 -13.70 5.98
C ILE A 171 8.30 -14.58 6.79
N ILE A 172 9.47 -14.06 7.16
CA ILE A 172 10.49 -14.80 7.91
C ILE A 172 9.94 -15.21 9.28
N ASN A 173 9.35 -14.27 10.01
CA ASN A 173 8.81 -14.52 11.36
C ASN A 173 7.65 -15.51 11.39
N ASN A 174 6.86 -15.59 10.31
CA ASN A 174 5.74 -16.54 10.20
C ASN A 174 6.13 -17.90 9.60
N SER A 175 7.39 -18.09 9.28
CA SER A 175 7.91 -19.36 8.75
C SER A 175 8.61 -20.19 9.83
N SER A 176 8.72 -19.66 11.05
CA SER A 176 9.23 -20.30 12.25
C SER A 176 8.11 -20.84 13.09
#